data_277bf955e3ab1af00049b8da582f1ec5
#
_entry.id   277bf955e3ab1af00049b8da582f1ec5
#
_cell.length_a   1.000
_cell.length_b   1.000
_cell.length_c   1.000
_cell.angle_alpha   90.00
_cell.angle_beta   90.00
_cell.angle_gamma   90.00
#
_symmetry.space_group_name_H-M   'P 1'
#
loop_
_entity.id
_entity.type
_entity.pdbx_description
1 polymer ?
#
loop_
_entity_poly.entity_id
_entity_poly.type
_entity_poly.pdbx_seq_one_letter_code
_entity_poly.pdbx_strand_id
1 'polypeptide(L)'
;AGTIPVKKLLPYWKTASRYLFCGGSVNMRDAAVYVREKQWETAIDLWKQTYATKKGKKKMQAAYNLAVGYEMLDSITTAVGWALKAQAEARIVDGVDKKDLTHLTQADLPNYVLTTLYVTELKEREEGLARLNMQMQRFNNDF
;
A
#
# COMPACT_ATOMS: atom_id res chain seq x y z
N ALA A 1 -8.05 16.94 -5.47
CA ALA A 1 -8.44 15.89 -5.63
C ALA A 1 -7.55 14.70 -5.99
N GLY A 2 -6.54 14.45 -5.24
CA GLY A 2 -5.58 13.38 -5.51
C GLY A 2 -5.81 12.08 -4.77
N THR A 3 -6.60 12.07 -3.69
CA THR A 3 -6.75 10.87 -2.86
C THR A 3 -8.16 10.67 -2.35
N ILE A 4 -8.51 9.40 -2.10
CA ILE A 4 -9.76 9.02 -1.44
C ILE A 4 -9.44 8.19 -0.19
N PRO A 5 -10.19 8.38 0.91
CA PRO A 5 -9.99 7.60 2.12
C PRO A 5 -10.65 6.23 2.04
N VAL A 6 -10.01 5.23 2.61
CA VAL A 6 -10.58 3.89 2.82
C VAL A 6 -10.20 3.41 4.21
N LYS A 7 -11.03 2.52 4.79
CA LYS A 7 -10.82 1.98 6.14
C LYS A 7 -10.93 0.46 6.15
N LYS A 8 -10.11 -0.16 7.00
CA LYS A 8 -10.12 -1.60 7.23
C LYS A 8 -10.26 -1.87 8.72
N LEU A 9 -11.27 -2.64 9.11
CA LEU A 9 -11.42 -3.11 10.49
C LEU A 9 -10.43 -4.26 10.72
N LEU A 10 -9.57 -4.10 11.73
CA LEU A 10 -8.57 -5.10 12.10
C LEU A 10 -9.13 -6.09 13.13
N PRO A 11 -8.53 -7.31 13.26
CA PRO A 11 -9.07 -8.35 14.14
C PRO A 11 -9.19 -7.98 15.63
N TYR A 12 -8.42 -6.98 16.10
CA TYR A 12 -8.46 -6.52 17.50
C TYR A 12 -9.26 -5.21 17.66
N TRP A 13 -10.26 -5.02 16.81
CA TRP A 13 -11.22 -3.88 16.85
C TRP A 13 -10.60 -2.50 16.62
N LYS A 14 -9.41 -2.45 16.04
CA LYS A 14 -8.82 -1.21 15.54
C LYS A 14 -9.15 -1.03 14.06
N THR A 15 -9.21 0.22 13.62
CA THR A 15 -9.42 0.55 12.21
C THR A 15 -8.13 1.08 11.61
N ALA A 16 -7.67 0.46 10.53
CA ALA A 16 -6.59 1.01 9.72
C ALA A 16 -7.19 1.97 8.70
N SER A 17 -6.68 3.20 8.65
CA SER A 17 -7.08 4.21 7.67
C SER A 17 -6.01 4.31 6.60
N ARG A 18 -6.42 4.35 5.33
CA ARG A 18 -5.54 4.47 4.18
C ARG A 18 -6.09 5.51 3.22
N TYR A 19 -5.20 6.03 2.37
CA TYR A 19 -5.57 6.91 1.27
C TYR A 19 -5.13 6.28 -0.04
N LEU A 20 -6.01 6.31 -1.04
CA LEU A 20 -5.72 5.84 -2.40
C LEU A 20 -5.50 7.02 -3.31
N PHE A 21 -4.53 6.92 -4.18
CA PHE A 21 -4.35 7.89 -5.26
C PHE A 21 -5.43 7.67 -6.33
N CYS A 22 -6.13 8.73 -6.72
CA CYS A 22 -7.28 8.61 -7.62
C CYS A 22 -7.20 9.51 -8.86
N GLY A 23 -6.04 10.10 -9.12
CA GLY A 23 -5.85 10.99 -10.26
C GLY A 23 -4.65 10.60 -11.12
N GLY A 24 -4.43 11.37 -12.18
CA GLY A 24 -3.24 11.26 -13.03
C GLY A 24 -3.43 10.45 -14.31
N SER A 25 -4.43 9.58 -14.39
CA SER A 25 -4.76 8.84 -15.60
C SER A 25 -6.21 8.37 -15.57
N VAL A 26 -6.73 7.95 -16.75
CA VAL A 26 -8.09 7.41 -16.85
C VAL A 26 -8.25 6.17 -15.96
N ASN A 27 -7.30 5.24 -16.01
CA ASN A 27 -7.36 4.03 -15.20
C ASN A 27 -7.38 4.32 -13.69
N MET A 28 -6.61 5.31 -13.23
CA MET A 28 -6.60 5.69 -11.83
C MET A 28 -7.94 6.28 -11.38
N ARG A 29 -8.57 7.09 -12.23
CA ARG A 29 -9.89 7.66 -11.94
C ARG A 29 -10.98 6.59 -11.97
N ASP A 30 -10.95 5.71 -12.96
CA ASP A 30 -11.92 4.62 -13.08
C ASP A 30 -11.81 3.64 -11.91
N ALA A 31 -10.59 3.30 -11.51
CA ALA A 31 -10.35 2.44 -10.34
C ALA A 31 -10.96 3.04 -9.07
N ALA A 32 -10.89 4.35 -8.89
CA ALA A 32 -11.50 5.03 -7.73
C ALA A 32 -13.03 4.84 -7.70
N VAL A 33 -13.68 4.84 -8.85
CA VAL A 33 -15.12 4.55 -8.94
C VAL A 33 -15.41 3.13 -8.47
N TYR A 34 -14.64 2.14 -8.93
CA TYR A 34 -14.81 0.75 -8.51
C TYR A 34 -14.56 0.55 -7.02
N VAL A 35 -13.59 1.26 -6.43
CA VAL A 35 -13.35 1.23 -4.99
C VAL A 35 -14.59 1.71 -4.21
N ARG A 36 -15.22 2.80 -4.66
CA ARG A 36 -16.44 3.31 -4.03
C ARG A 36 -17.59 2.30 -4.09
N GLU A 37 -17.60 1.45 -5.12
CA GLU A 37 -18.57 0.36 -5.28
C GLU A 37 -18.11 -0.94 -4.60
N LYS A 38 -17.00 -0.90 -3.88
CA LYS A 38 -16.37 -2.05 -3.19
C LYS A 38 -15.96 -3.18 -4.13
N GLN A 39 -15.65 -2.84 -5.38
CA GLN A 39 -15.17 -3.78 -6.39
C GLN A 39 -13.64 -3.72 -6.45
N TRP A 40 -12.99 -4.25 -5.42
CA TRP A 40 -11.54 -4.18 -5.25
C TRP A 40 -10.78 -4.91 -6.35
N GLU A 41 -11.26 -6.07 -6.78
CA GLU A 41 -10.59 -6.87 -7.81
C GLU A 41 -10.50 -6.12 -9.14
N THR A 42 -11.57 -5.43 -9.54
CA THR A 42 -11.58 -4.64 -10.76
C THR A 42 -10.63 -3.44 -10.65
N ALA A 43 -10.63 -2.77 -9.51
CA ALA A 43 -9.69 -1.68 -9.25
C ALA A 43 -8.24 -2.18 -9.32
N ILE A 44 -7.96 -3.33 -8.73
CA ILE A 44 -6.63 -3.95 -8.75
C ILE A 44 -6.17 -4.20 -10.19
N ASP A 45 -7.03 -4.71 -11.07
CA ASP A 45 -6.70 -4.93 -12.47
C ASP A 45 -6.30 -3.63 -13.17
N LEU A 46 -7.02 -2.54 -12.92
CA LEU A 46 -6.71 -1.24 -13.50
C LEU A 46 -5.38 -0.69 -12.96
N TRP A 47 -5.10 -0.86 -11.69
CA TRP A 47 -3.82 -0.45 -11.11
C TRP A 47 -2.65 -1.27 -11.63
N LYS A 48 -2.84 -2.57 -11.87
CA LYS A 48 -1.82 -3.41 -12.51
C LYS A 48 -1.50 -2.93 -13.93
N GLN A 49 -2.52 -2.55 -14.70
CA GLN A 49 -2.32 -1.98 -16.03
C GLN A 49 -1.54 -0.66 -15.95
N THR A 50 -1.87 0.20 -15.00
CA THR A 50 -1.17 1.47 -14.78
C THR A 50 0.29 1.22 -14.41
N TYR A 51 0.55 0.29 -13.50
CA TYR A 51 1.90 -0.08 -13.09
C TYR A 51 2.72 -0.59 -14.27
N ALA A 52 2.13 -1.38 -15.15
CA ALA A 52 2.82 -1.95 -16.30
C ALA A 52 3.11 -0.93 -17.41
N THR A 53 2.26 0.11 -17.56
CA THR A 53 2.33 1.03 -18.69
C THR A 53 2.88 2.42 -18.36
N LYS A 54 2.88 2.82 -17.08
CA LYS A 54 3.34 4.13 -16.65
C LYS A 54 4.72 4.05 -16.00
N LYS A 55 5.37 5.21 -15.87
CA LYS A 55 6.71 5.34 -15.26
C LYS A 55 6.68 6.43 -14.20
N GLY A 56 7.70 6.46 -13.35
CA GLY A 56 7.91 7.50 -12.37
C GLY A 56 6.81 7.51 -11.29
N LYS A 57 6.34 8.70 -10.97
CA LYS A 57 5.37 8.89 -9.89
C LYS A 57 4.06 8.13 -10.10
N LYS A 58 3.59 8.04 -11.35
CA LYS A 58 2.35 7.31 -11.66
C LYS A 58 2.50 5.82 -11.40
N LYS A 59 3.65 5.24 -11.75
CA LYS A 59 3.96 3.84 -11.46
C LYS A 59 4.04 3.60 -9.96
N MET A 60 4.69 4.48 -9.23
CA MET A 60 4.77 4.41 -7.76
C MET A 60 3.38 4.45 -7.13
N GLN A 61 2.52 5.38 -7.56
CA GLN A 61 1.17 5.51 -7.03
C GLN A 61 0.31 4.28 -7.32
N ALA A 62 0.45 3.68 -8.50
CA ALA A 62 -0.25 2.44 -8.85
C ALA A 62 0.19 1.29 -7.92
N ALA A 63 1.49 1.14 -7.67
CA ALA A 63 2.01 0.13 -6.74
C ALA A 63 1.51 0.36 -5.31
N TYR A 64 1.48 1.60 -4.86
CA TYR A 64 0.93 1.95 -3.55
C TYR A 64 -0.55 1.55 -3.44
N ASN A 65 -1.36 1.89 -4.45
CA ASN A 65 -2.77 1.51 -4.48
C ASN A 65 -2.96 0.00 -4.51
N LEU A 66 -2.10 -0.72 -5.22
CA LEU A 66 -2.14 -2.20 -5.23
C LEU A 66 -1.90 -2.76 -3.84
N ALA A 67 -0.95 -2.20 -3.09
CA ALA A 67 -0.73 -2.61 -1.71
C ALA A 67 -1.99 -2.39 -0.85
N VAL A 68 -2.63 -1.24 -0.97
CA VAL A 68 -3.86 -0.95 -0.24
C VAL A 68 -4.99 -1.90 -0.66
N GLY A 69 -5.17 -2.15 -1.95
CA GLY A 69 -6.19 -3.06 -2.46
C GLY A 69 -6.04 -4.48 -1.91
N TYR A 70 -4.83 -5.01 -1.92
CA TYR A 70 -4.56 -6.33 -1.37
C TYR A 70 -4.70 -6.36 0.16
N GLU A 71 -4.34 -5.29 0.85
CA GLU A 71 -4.59 -5.18 2.29
C GLU A 71 -6.10 -5.24 2.58
N MET A 72 -6.92 -4.56 1.80
CA MET A 72 -8.38 -4.57 1.96
C MET A 72 -8.99 -5.96 1.71
N LEU A 73 -8.36 -6.76 0.86
CA LEU A 73 -8.74 -8.15 0.60
C LEU A 73 -8.09 -9.15 1.57
N ASP A 74 -7.46 -8.68 2.62
CA ASP A 74 -6.76 -9.50 3.62
C ASP A 74 -5.58 -10.33 3.06
N SER A 75 -5.06 -9.96 1.90
CA SER A 75 -3.87 -10.56 1.30
C SER A 75 -2.63 -9.80 1.74
N ILE A 76 -2.29 -9.88 3.03
CA ILE A 76 -1.28 -9.03 3.65
C ILE A 76 0.12 -9.26 3.06
N THR A 77 0.51 -10.49 2.80
CA THR A 77 1.83 -10.80 2.23
C THR A 77 1.98 -10.21 0.82
N THR A 78 0.93 -10.31 0.00
CA THR A 78 0.90 -9.70 -1.34
C THR A 78 0.93 -8.17 -1.23
N ALA A 79 0.22 -7.61 -0.26
CA ALA A 79 0.23 -6.17 0.01
C ALA A 79 1.64 -5.68 0.36
N VAL A 80 2.37 -6.39 1.21
CA VAL A 80 3.77 -6.08 1.55
C VAL A 80 4.63 -6.05 0.28
N GLY A 81 4.47 -7.04 -0.60
CA GLY A 81 5.21 -7.10 -1.87
C GLY A 81 4.98 -5.86 -2.74
N TRP A 82 3.74 -5.41 -2.87
CA TRP A 82 3.43 -4.21 -3.64
C TRP A 82 3.90 -2.93 -2.95
N ALA A 83 3.84 -2.86 -1.63
CA ALA A 83 4.36 -1.73 -0.88
C ALA A 83 5.88 -1.59 -1.07
N LEU A 84 6.61 -2.71 -1.10
CA LEU A 84 8.04 -2.71 -1.40
C LEU A 84 8.33 -2.23 -2.83
N LYS A 85 7.51 -2.60 -3.79
CA LYS A 85 7.63 -2.10 -5.17
C LYS A 85 7.35 -0.59 -5.23
N ALA A 86 6.35 -0.11 -4.49
CA ALA A 86 6.08 1.32 -4.39
C ALA A 86 7.27 2.07 -3.78
N GLN A 87 7.88 1.52 -2.74
CA GLN A 87 9.08 2.10 -2.11
C GLN A 87 10.25 2.17 -3.10
N ALA A 88 10.49 1.11 -3.87
CA ALA A 88 11.54 1.08 -4.88
C ALA A 88 11.34 2.17 -5.95
N GLU A 89 10.11 2.35 -6.41
CA GLU A 89 9.78 3.43 -7.35
C GLU A 89 9.89 4.81 -6.71
N ALA A 90 9.47 4.96 -5.46
CA ALA A 90 9.59 6.21 -4.72
C ALA A 90 11.05 6.63 -4.53
N ARG A 91 11.93 5.67 -4.29
CA ARG A 91 13.38 5.90 -4.19
C ARG A 91 13.92 6.55 -5.45
N ILE A 92 13.46 6.12 -6.62
CA ILE A 92 13.84 6.67 -7.92
C ILE A 92 13.22 8.06 -8.11
N VAL A 93 11.92 8.20 -7.85
CA VAL A 93 11.17 9.46 -8.00
C VAL A 93 11.80 10.58 -7.17
N ASP A 94 12.13 10.29 -5.92
CA ASP A 94 12.72 11.28 -5.00
C ASP A 94 14.23 11.44 -5.17
N GLY A 95 14.87 10.58 -5.98
CA GLY A 95 16.31 10.65 -6.23
C GLY A 95 17.15 10.38 -4.98
N VAL A 96 16.73 9.45 -4.13
CA VAL A 96 17.36 9.16 -2.82
C VAL A 96 18.85 8.86 -2.98
N ASP A 97 19.23 8.07 -3.97
CA ASP A 97 20.61 7.63 -4.17
C ASP A 97 21.54 8.74 -4.67
N LYS A 98 20.97 9.88 -5.10
CA LYS A 98 21.72 11.04 -5.62
C LYS A 98 21.81 12.18 -4.61
N LYS A 99 21.21 12.05 -3.43
CA LYS A 99 21.14 13.10 -2.42
C LYS A 99 22.11 12.82 -1.27
N ASP A 100 22.61 13.91 -0.68
CA ASP A 100 23.37 13.85 0.57
C ASP A 100 22.41 13.65 1.73
N LEU A 101 22.39 12.45 2.30
CA LEU A 101 21.46 12.06 3.36
C LEU A 101 21.74 12.75 4.70
N THR A 102 22.88 13.44 4.87
CA THR A 102 23.25 14.09 6.14
C THR A 102 22.45 15.35 6.41
N HIS A 103 21.88 15.99 5.39
CA HIS A 103 21.21 17.28 5.48
C HIS A 103 19.74 17.24 5.04
N LEU A 104 19.19 16.04 4.81
CA LEU A 104 17.82 15.90 4.32
C LEU A 104 16.79 15.94 5.44
N THR A 105 15.65 16.54 5.13
CA THR A 105 14.43 16.46 5.94
C THR A 105 13.43 15.52 5.26
N GLN A 106 12.36 15.16 5.97
CA GLN A 106 11.28 14.36 5.40
C GLN A 106 10.64 15.03 4.17
N ALA A 107 10.61 16.36 4.13
CA ALA A 107 10.06 17.12 3.01
C ALA A 107 10.87 16.96 1.72
N ASP A 108 12.14 16.57 1.80
CA ASP A 108 13.00 16.35 0.63
C ASP A 108 12.77 14.98 -0.02
N LEU A 109 12.12 14.05 0.70
CA LEU A 109 11.88 12.67 0.26
C LEU A 109 10.42 12.27 0.52
N PRO A 110 9.42 13.03 0.02
CA PRO A 110 8.03 12.84 0.44
C PRO A 110 7.47 11.46 0.04
N ASN A 111 7.79 10.99 -1.15
CA ASN A 111 7.28 9.70 -1.63
C ASN A 111 8.01 8.53 -0.97
N TYR A 112 9.32 8.67 -0.77
CA TYR A 112 10.11 7.63 -0.09
C TYR A 112 9.68 7.48 1.37
N VAL A 113 9.44 8.58 2.07
CA VAL A 113 8.95 8.56 3.46
C VAL A 113 7.56 7.92 3.53
N LEU A 114 6.65 8.33 2.66
CA LEU A 114 5.29 7.77 2.61
C LEU A 114 5.30 6.25 2.43
N THR A 115 6.03 5.77 1.44
CA THR A 115 6.10 4.35 1.12
C THR A 115 6.84 3.55 2.20
N THR A 116 7.90 4.10 2.78
CA THR A 116 8.65 3.46 3.86
C THR A 116 7.78 3.27 5.11
N LEU A 117 7.02 4.29 5.49
CA LEU A 117 6.09 4.19 6.61
C LEU A 117 5.04 3.11 6.37
N TYR A 118 4.52 3.03 5.16
CA TYR A 118 3.52 2.02 4.83
C TYR A 118 4.10 0.60 4.82
N VAL A 119 5.29 0.41 4.25
CA VAL A 119 6.00 -0.88 4.30
C VAL A 119 6.19 -1.33 5.75
N THR A 120 6.66 -0.44 6.61
CA THR A 120 6.88 -0.74 8.03
C THR A 120 5.58 -1.17 8.72
N GLU A 121 4.51 -0.43 8.49
CA GLU A 121 3.20 -0.72 9.08
C GLU A 121 2.63 -2.06 8.60
N LEU A 122 2.74 -2.36 7.31
CA LEU A 122 2.27 -3.63 6.76
C LEU A 122 3.08 -4.83 7.27
N LYS A 123 4.40 -4.68 7.42
CA LYS A 123 5.25 -5.73 7.97
C LYS A 123 4.91 -6.01 9.44
N GLU A 124 4.68 -4.98 10.23
CA GLU A 124 4.23 -5.13 11.62
C GLU A 124 2.88 -5.85 11.68
N ARG A 125 1.97 -5.51 10.80
CA ARG A 125 0.67 -6.18 10.72
C ARG A 125 0.81 -7.64 10.30
N GLU A 126 1.67 -7.95 9.34
CA GLU A 126 1.95 -9.32 8.90
C GLU A 126 2.49 -10.17 10.06
N GLU A 127 3.46 -9.64 10.81
CA GLU A 127 4.01 -10.31 12.00
C GLU A 127 2.95 -10.50 13.08
N GLY A 128 2.10 -9.51 13.31
CA GLY A 128 1.01 -9.58 14.26
C GLY A 128 0.00 -10.68 13.93
N LEU A 129 -0.35 -10.82 12.65
CA LEU A 129 -1.24 -11.89 12.19
C LEU A 129 -0.59 -13.27 12.36
N ALA A 130 0.70 -13.41 12.07
CA ALA A 130 1.42 -14.67 12.27
C ALA A 130 1.42 -15.08 13.74
N ARG A 131 1.67 -14.15 14.66
CA ARG A 131 1.61 -14.42 16.10
C ARG A 131 0.21 -14.83 16.55
N LEU A 132 -0.82 -14.14 16.06
CA LEU A 132 -2.20 -14.48 16.39
C LEU A 132 -2.56 -15.89 15.92
N ASN A 133 -2.17 -16.26 14.71
CA ASN A 133 -2.41 -17.59 14.16
C ASN A 133 -1.71 -18.68 15.00
N MET A 134 -0.50 -18.43 15.45
CA MET A 134 0.21 -19.35 16.34
C MET A 134 -0.51 -19.52 17.68
N GLN A 135 -0.99 -18.44 18.27
CA GLN A 135 -1.75 -18.49 19.52
C GLN A 135 -3.05 -19.27 19.36
N MET A 136 -3.75 -19.07 18.25
CA MET A 136 -5.00 -19.79 17.95
C MET A 136 -4.74 -21.29 17.74
N GLN A 137 -3.66 -21.65 17.07
CA GLN A 137 -3.28 -23.06 16.92
C GLN A 137 -2.99 -23.71 18.27
N ARG A 138 -2.27 -23.03 19.16
CA ARG A 138 -2.02 -23.53 20.52
C ARG A 138 -3.33 -23.73 21.28
N PHE A 139 -4.22 -22.74 21.21
CA PHE A 139 -5.52 -22.85 21.87
C PHE A 139 -6.29 -24.06 21.38
N ASN A 140 -6.35 -24.27 20.06
CA ASN A 140 -7.07 -25.40 19.46
C ASN A 140 -6.42 -26.75 19.81
N ASN A 141 -5.10 -26.80 19.99
CA ASN A 141 -4.40 -28.03 20.34
C ASN A 141 -4.55 -28.39 21.82
N ASP A 142 -4.81 -27.42 22.70
CA ASP A 142 -4.96 -27.64 24.15
C ASP A 142 -6.39 -28.07 24.53
N PHE A 143 -7.31 -28.00 23.60
CA PHE A 143 -8.71 -28.38 23.77
C PHE A 143 -9.14 -29.42 22.72
#